data_5ef21d21ebacce53e3e3ef99691a44f0
#
_entry.id   5ef21d21ebacce53e3e3ef99691a44f0
#
_cell.length_a   1.000
_cell.length_b   1.000
_cell.length_c   1.000
_cell.angle_alpha   90.00
_cell.angle_beta   90.00
_cell.angle_gamma   90.00
#
_symmetry.space_group_name_H-M   'P 1'
#
loop_
_entity.id
_entity.type
_entity.pdbx_description
1 polymer ?
#
loop_
_entity_poly.entity_id
_entity_poly.type
_entity_poly.pdbx_seq_one_letter_code
_entity_poly.pdbx_strand_id
1 'polypeptide(L)'
;MLNDTSALSRRRFAAGLALGTIAFAMPMRVAALTVEQARGMIDKAVGEINAVIGSGKAESAMIGDFEKIFVKYADVPAIARSALGPAAKQASKAQMSAFTKAFQGYISRKYGRRFREFIGGSVEVTDAKPLKSYYEVISVAKLKGEAPFDLRWHVSDKSGSLKFFNIIIEGVN
;
A
#
# COMPACT_ATOMS: atom_id res chain seq x y z
N MET A 1 38.32 -84.09 30.86
CA MET A 1 38.06 -84.39 29.42
C MET A 1 37.24 -83.28 28.82
N LEU A 2 37.90 -82.61 27.94
CA LEU A 2 37.38 -81.99 26.68
C LEU A 2 36.32 -80.91 26.81
N ASN A 3 36.75 -79.69 26.54
CA ASN A 3 36.62 -78.93 25.32
C ASN A 3 35.13 -78.57 24.98
N ASP A 4 34.78 -77.37 24.76
CA ASP A 4 35.16 -76.65 23.58
C ASP A 4 34.75 -75.19 23.64
N THR A 5 35.66 -74.43 23.17
CA THR A 5 35.67 -73.22 22.34
C THR A 5 34.38 -72.43 22.13
N SER A 6 34.40 -71.23 22.62
CA SER A 6 34.39 -69.90 22.04
C SER A 6 33.84 -69.74 20.65
N ALA A 7 32.88 -68.87 20.52
CA ALA A 7 32.65 -68.08 19.33
C ALA A 7 32.33 -66.61 19.67
N LEU A 8 33.35 -65.78 19.47
CA LEU A 8 33.25 -64.34 19.58
C LEU A 8 32.43 -63.80 18.39
N SER A 9 31.21 -63.35 18.63
CA SER A 9 30.44 -62.60 17.64
C SER A 9 30.84 -61.13 17.68
N ARG A 10 31.54 -60.71 16.64
CA ARG A 10 31.89 -59.31 16.40
C ARG A 10 30.65 -58.54 15.97
N ARG A 11 29.94 -57.92 16.91
CA ARG A 11 28.95 -56.89 16.56
C ARG A 11 29.66 -55.59 16.21
N ARG A 12 29.71 -55.29 14.93
CA ARG A 12 30.11 -53.99 14.38
C ARG A 12 29.08 -52.96 14.81
N PHE A 13 29.45 -52.07 15.72
CA PHE A 13 28.75 -50.84 15.98
C PHE A 13 29.00 -49.89 14.83
N ALA A 14 28.05 -49.77 13.90
CA ALA A 14 28.01 -48.66 12.94
C ALA A 14 27.41 -47.45 13.66
N ALA A 15 28.26 -46.53 14.11
CA ALA A 15 27.86 -45.23 14.60
C ALA A 15 27.46 -44.37 13.38
N GLY A 16 26.17 -44.28 13.09
CA GLY A 16 25.65 -43.33 12.12
C GLY A 16 25.65 -41.93 12.73
N LEU A 17 26.55 -41.08 12.26
CA LEU A 17 26.53 -39.63 12.51
C LEU A 17 25.35 -39.03 11.71
N ALA A 18 24.20 -38.82 12.35
CA ALA A 18 23.14 -37.99 11.81
C ALA A 18 23.56 -36.53 11.96
N LEU A 19 24.10 -35.95 10.92
CA LEU A 19 24.26 -34.50 10.79
C LEU A 19 22.88 -33.85 10.65
N GLY A 20 22.29 -33.50 11.81
CA GLY A 20 21.10 -32.65 11.85
C GLY A 20 21.45 -31.25 11.37
N THR A 21 21.08 -30.95 10.14
CA THR A 21 21.07 -29.56 9.64
C THR A 21 20.00 -28.77 10.41
N ILE A 22 20.45 -28.06 11.46
CA ILE A 22 19.61 -27.04 12.12
C ILE A 22 19.51 -25.88 11.14
N ALA A 23 18.42 -25.84 10.39
CA ALA A 23 18.04 -24.66 9.61
C ALA A 23 17.72 -23.53 10.60
N PHE A 24 18.65 -22.62 10.80
CA PHE A 24 18.41 -21.36 11.49
C PHE A 24 17.42 -20.57 10.62
N ALA A 25 16.12 -20.63 10.94
CA ALA A 25 15.13 -19.71 10.45
C ALA A 25 15.47 -18.33 11.04
N MET A 26 16.28 -17.54 10.33
CA MET A 26 16.46 -16.15 10.68
C MET A 26 15.10 -15.45 10.57
N PRO A 27 14.62 -14.78 11.63
CA PRO A 27 13.41 -13.97 11.51
C PRO A 27 13.67 -12.92 10.45
N MET A 28 12.95 -12.99 9.32
CA MET A 28 12.92 -11.91 8.35
C MET A 28 12.36 -10.69 9.11
N ARG A 29 13.24 -9.78 9.47
CA ARG A 29 12.81 -8.46 9.94
C ARG A 29 12.06 -7.83 8.77
N VAL A 30 10.75 -7.74 8.90
CA VAL A 30 9.96 -6.85 8.05
C VAL A 30 10.57 -5.47 8.28
N ALA A 31 11.28 -4.96 7.29
CA ALA A 31 11.88 -3.63 7.38
C ALA A 31 10.74 -2.65 7.63
N ALA A 32 10.87 -1.85 8.69
CA ALA A 32 9.90 -0.80 8.95
C ALA A 32 9.82 0.12 7.74
N LEU A 33 8.62 0.56 7.40
CA LEU A 33 8.39 1.55 6.35
C LEU A 33 9.28 2.78 6.57
N THR A 34 9.93 3.28 5.51
CA THR A 34 10.77 4.48 5.57
C THR A 34 10.10 5.69 4.92
N VAL A 35 10.62 6.89 5.21
CA VAL A 35 10.19 8.14 4.57
C VAL A 35 10.35 8.06 3.06
N GLU A 36 11.49 7.52 2.59
CA GLU A 36 11.82 7.38 1.17
C GLU A 36 10.85 6.45 0.45
N GLN A 37 10.45 5.35 1.10
CA GLN A 37 9.45 4.43 0.55
C GLN A 37 8.07 5.08 0.45
N ALA A 38 7.65 5.82 1.49
CA ALA A 38 6.39 6.56 1.48
C ALA A 38 6.40 7.63 0.39
N ARG A 39 7.45 8.44 0.29
CA ARG A 39 7.65 9.45 -0.74
C ARG A 39 7.63 8.81 -2.13
N GLY A 40 8.44 7.78 -2.37
CA GLY A 40 8.54 7.13 -3.68
C GLY A 40 7.24 6.46 -4.15
N MET A 41 6.36 6.03 -3.21
CA MET A 41 5.03 5.54 -3.55
C MET A 41 4.13 6.69 -4.05
N ILE A 42 4.13 7.85 -3.39
CA ILE A 42 3.35 9.01 -3.81
C ILE A 42 3.92 9.62 -5.08
N ASP A 43 5.26 9.68 -5.26
CA ASP A 43 5.89 10.11 -6.52
C ASP A 43 5.38 9.29 -7.71
N LYS A 44 5.28 7.96 -7.55
CA LYS A 44 4.72 7.08 -8.61
C LYS A 44 3.24 7.36 -8.85
N ALA A 45 2.44 7.50 -7.80
CA ALA A 45 1.01 7.82 -7.93
C ALA A 45 0.80 9.15 -8.64
N VAL A 46 1.54 10.19 -8.25
CA VAL A 46 1.52 11.53 -8.86
C VAL A 46 1.98 11.48 -10.31
N GLY A 47 3.03 10.72 -10.63
CA GLY A 47 3.49 10.52 -12.00
C GLY A 47 2.42 9.90 -12.90
N GLU A 48 1.72 8.87 -12.41
CA GLU A 48 0.61 8.25 -13.15
C GLU A 48 -0.60 9.20 -13.28
N ILE A 49 -0.91 10.00 -12.26
CA ILE A 49 -1.95 11.04 -12.30
C ILE A 49 -1.60 12.08 -13.37
N ASN A 50 -0.38 12.61 -13.37
CA ASN A 50 0.07 13.59 -14.36
C ASN A 50 0.03 13.02 -15.79
N ALA A 51 0.37 11.73 -15.96
CA ALA A 51 0.26 11.06 -17.25
C ALA A 51 -1.20 10.95 -17.75
N VAL A 52 -2.16 10.70 -16.85
CA VAL A 52 -3.59 10.71 -17.19
C VAL A 52 -4.06 12.12 -17.58
N ILE A 53 -3.67 13.14 -16.80
CA ILE A 53 -4.01 14.55 -17.08
C ILE A 53 -3.46 14.99 -18.44
N GLY A 54 -2.21 14.63 -18.75
CA GLY A 54 -1.56 14.96 -20.02
C GLY A 54 -1.95 14.08 -21.22
N SER A 55 -2.79 13.05 -21.01
CA SER A 55 -3.05 12.02 -22.04
C SER A 55 -3.89 12.48 -23.22
N GLY A 56 -4.63 13.57 -23.09
CA GLY A 56 -5.59 14.03 -24.11
C GLY A 56 -6.80 13.09 -24.32
N LYS A 57 -6.99 12.09 -23.47
CA LYS A 57 -8.10 11.12 -23.55
C LYS A 57 -9.45 11.78 -23.28
N ALA A 58 -10.53 11.13 -23.74
CA ALA A 58 -11.88 11.50 -23.34
C ALA A 58 -12.08 11.35 -21.83
N GLU A 59 -12.94 12.19 -21.25
CA GLU A 59 -13.21 12.23 -19.79
C GLU A 59 -13.54 10.87 -19.20
N SER A 60 -14.39 10.08 -19.87
CA SER A 60 -14.77 8.75 -19.40
C SER A 60 -13.57 7.79 -19.28
N ALA A 61 -12.63 7.86 -20.21
CA ALA A 61 -11.39 7.09 -20.19
C ALA A 61 -10.46 7.56 -19.06
N MET A 62 -10.33 8.87 -18.85
CA MET A 62 -9.55 9.45 -17.76
C MET A 62 -10.12 9.04 -16.38
N ILE A 63 -11.44 9.03 -16.22
CA ILE A 63 -12.11 8.55 -14.99
C ILE A 63 -11.75 7.08 -14.72
N GLY A 64 -11.81 6.22 -15.74
CA GLY A 64 -11.44 4.81 -15.61
C GLY A 64 -9.96 4.60 -15.28
N ASP A 65 -9.08 5.38 -15.86
CA ASP A 65 -7.65 5.31 -15.54
C ASP A 65 -7.36 5.83 -14.12
N PHE A 66 -8.03 6.91 -13.70
CA PHE A 66 -7.95 7.37 -12.31
C PHE A 66 -8.46 6.33 -11.30
N GLU A 67 -9.55 5.64 -11.61
CA GLU A 67 -10.06 4.58 -10.74
C GLU A 67 -9.01 3.48 -10.52
N LYS A 68 -8.30 3.08 -11.57
CA LYS A 68 -7.19 2.11 -11.47
C LYS A 68 -6.06 2.62 -10.58
N ILE A 69 -5.66 3.88 -10.74
CA ILE A 69 -4.63 4.54 -9.92
C ILE A 69 -5.10 4.60 -8.47
N PHE A 70 -6.34 5.01 -8.23
CA PHE A 70 -6.91 5.08 -6.89
C PHE A 70 -6.88 3.71 -6.20
N VAL A 71 -7.35 2.65 -6.84
CA VAL A 71 -7.31 1.28 -6.29
C VAL A 71 -5.88 0.79 -6.06
N LYS A 72 -4.96 1.15 -6.95
CA LYS A 72 -3.56 0.74 -6.87
C LYS A 72 -2.83 1.36 -5.68
N TYR A 73 -3.07 2.62 -5.38
CA TYR A 73 -2.29 3.39 -4.41
C TYR A 73 -3.05 3.73 -3.12
N ALA A 74 -4.38 3.75 -3.13
CA ALA A 74 -5.20 4.03 -1.96
C ALA A 74 -5.56 2.76 -1.17
N ASP A 75 -5.67 2.88 0.15
CA ASP A 75 -6.37 1.93 1.01
C ASP A 75 -7.87 2.24 0.98
N VAL A 76 -8.51 1.86 -0.15
CA VAL A 76 -9.93 2.17 -0.38
C VAL A 76 -10.83 1.67 0.76
N PRO A 77 -10.65 0.45 1.33
CA PRO A 77 -11.43 0.01 2.48
C PRO A 77 -11.27 0.90 3.71
N ALA A 78 -10.05 1.35 4.02
CA ALA A 78 -9.80 2.23 5.16
C ALA A 78 -10.43 3.60 4.96
N ILE A 79 -10.30 4.20 3.76
CA ILE A 79 -10.89 5.49 3.40
C ILE A 79 -12.42 5.40 3.45
N ALA A 80 -13.01 4.36 2.84
CA ALA A 80 -14.46 4.15 2.86
C ALA A 80 -15.00 3.98 4.27
N ARG A 81 -14.29 3.23 5.14
CA ARG A 81 -14.66 3.07 6.54
C ARG A 81 -14.62 4.40 7.29
N SER A 82 -13.60 5.22 7.04
CA SER A 82 -13.48 6.56 7.62
C SER A 82 -14.61 7.47 7.16
N ALA A 83 -14.94 7.46 5.88
CA ALA A 83 -16.02 8.25 5.30
C ALA A 83 -17.42 7.84 5.83
N LEU A 84 -17.64 6.55 6.12
CA LEU A 84 -18.88 6.06 6.72
C LEU A 84 -18.98 6.43 8.20
N GLY A 85 -17.87 6.73 8.87
CA GLY A 85 -17.81 7.18 10.25
C GLY A 85 -18.35 6.15 11.25
N PRO A 86 -19.12 6.58 12.28
CA PRO A 86 -19.63 5.70 13.32
C PRO A 86 -20.47 4.53 12.81
N ALA A 87 -21.20 4.70 11.70
CA ALA A 87 -22.04 3.67 11.09
C ALA A 87 -21.21 2.45 10.61
N ALA A 88 -19.92 2.65 10.33
CA ALA A 88 -19.01 1.54 9.98
C ALA A 88 -18.87 0.47 11.07
N LYS A 89 -19.11 0.83 12.33
CA LYS A 89 -19.07 -0.13 13.47
C LYS A 89 -20.30 -1.05 13.50
N GLN A 90 -21.41 -0.62 12.91
CA GLN A 90 -22.68 -1.35 12.90
C GLN A 90 -22.89 -2.10 11.60
N ALA A 91 -22.16 -1.76 10.55
CA ALA A 91 -22.26 -2.37 9.25
C ALA A 91 -21.70 -3.81 9.25
N SER A 92 -22.46 -4.75 8.66
CA SER A 92 -22.00 -6.10 8.39
C SER A 92 -20.84 -6.09 7.38
N LYS A 93 -20.10 -7.19 7.29
CA LYS A 93 -19.03 -7.35 6.28
C LYS A 93 -19.55 -7.16 4.84
N ALA A 94 -20.74 -7.69 4.54
CA ALA A 94 -21.36 -7.55 3.22
C ALA A 94 -21.72 -6.08 2.92
N GLN A 95 -22.31 -5.36 3.89
CA GLN A 95 -22.61 -3.94 3.75
C GLN A 95 -21.36 -3.10 3.57
N MET A 96 -20.28 -3.36 4.35
CA MET A 96 -19.01 -2.67 4.18
C MET A 96 -18.39 -2.93 2.81
N SER A 97 -18.45 -4.14 2.29
CA SER A 97 -17.95 -4.48 0.96
C SER A 97 -18.72 -3.73 -0.14
N ALA A 98 -20.06 -3.75 -0.07
CA ALA A 98 -20.92 -3.04 -1.02
C ALA A 98 -20.68 -1.52 -0.96
N PHE A 99 -20.59 -0.96 0.25
CA PHE A 99 -20.30 0.47 0.43
C PHE A 99 -18.92 0.83 -0.15
N THR A 100 -17.88 0.05 0.14
CA THR A 100 -16.53 0.29 -0.37
C THR A 100 -16.50 0.34 -1.89
N LYS A 101 -17.19 -0.60 -2.56
CA LYS A 101 -17.29 -0.63 -4.03
C LYS A 101 -18.04 0.59 -4.57
N ALA A 102 -19.16 0.96 -3.96
CA ALA A 102 -19.92 2.14 -4.35
C ALA A 102 -19.13 3.43 -4.13
N PHE A 103 -18.44 3.54 -2.99
CA PHE A 103 -17.56 4.65 -2.63
C PHE A 103 -16.41 4.81 -3.64
N GLN A 104 -15.73 3.72 -3.99
CA GLN A 104 -14.67 3.72 -5.01
C GLN A 104 -15.15 4.36 -6.31
N GLY A 105 -16.26 3.89 -6.87
CA GLY A 105 -16.82 4.44 -8.11
C GLY A 105 -17.30 5.90 -7.94
N TYR A 106 -17.84 6.27 -6.78
CA TYR A 106 -18.22 7.66 -6.50
C TYR A 106 -17.01 8.59 -6.51
N ILE A 107 -15.94 8.24 -5.77
CA ILE A 107 -14.71 9.05 -5.69
C ILE A 107 -14.07 9.17 -7.06
N SER A 108 -13.98 8.07 -7.81
CA SER A 108 -13.38 8.06 -9.14
C SER A 108 -14.12 9.01 -10.11
N ARG A 109 -15.44 9.02 -10.09
CA ARG A 109 -16.25 9.95 -10.90
C ARG A 109 -16.15 11.39 -10.42
N LYS A 110 -16.21 11.60 -9.09
CA LYS A 110 -16.15 12.94 -8.49
C LYS A 110 -14.85 13.66 -8.82
N TYR A 111 -13.72 12.98 -8.59
CA TYR A 111 -12.41 13.58 -8.82
C TYR A 111 -11.93 13.44 -10.26
N GLY A 112 -12.29 12.36 -10.95
CA GLY A 112 -11.94 12.18 -12.36
C GLY A 112 -12.52 13.26 -13.28
N ARG A 113 -13.70 13.79 -12.96
CA ARG A 113 -14.26 14.96 -13.69
C ARG A 113 -13.45 16.22 -13.50
N ARG A 114 -12.84 16.39 -12.32
CA ARG A 114 -12.03 17.58 -12.01
C ARG A 114 -10.67 17.56 -12.69
N PHE A 115 -10.24 16.44 -13.28
CA PHE A 115 -8.97 16.39 -14.02
C PHE A 115 -8.90 17.34 -15.22
N ARG A 116 -10.05 17.78 -15.74
CA ARG A 116 -10.06 18.83 -16.77
C ARG A 116 -9.51 20.15 -16.24
N GLU A 117 -9.75 20.45 -14.96
CA GLU A 117 -9.23 21.65 -14.27
C GLU A 117 -7.70 21.57 -14.14
N PHE A 118 -7.16 20.33 -14.12
CA PHE A 118 -5.73 20.06 -14.04
C PHE A 118 -5.02 20.04 -15.40
N ILE A 119 -5.74 20.11 -16.53
CA ILE A 119 -5.10 20.11 -17.86
C ILE A 119 -4.20 21.33 -18.02
N GLY A 120 -2.90 21.09 -18.24
CA GLY A 120 -1.85 22.12 -18.27
C GLY A 120 -1.34 22.54 -16.90
N GLY A 121 -1.80 21.86 -15.83
CA GLY A 121 -1.24 21.92 -14.49
C GLY A 121 -0.34 20.74 -14.18
N SER A 122 0.14 20.65 -12.95
CA SER A 122 0.98 19.57 -12.47
C SER A 122 0.80 19.35 -10.96
N VAL A 123 1.13 18.15 -10.50
CA VAL A 123 1.32 17.85 -9.09
C VAL A 123 2.77 17.43 -8.89
N GLU A 124 3.42 17.93 -7.84
CA GLU A 124 4.83 17.69 -7.55
C GLU A 124 5.00 17.37 -6.07
N VAL A 125 5.68 16.26 -5.76
CA VAL A 125 6.02 15.90 -4.37
C VAL A 125 7.18 16.76 -3.88
N THR A 126 6.95 17.50 -2.81
CA THR A 126 7.92 18.47 -2.27
C THR A 126 8.61 17.99 -1.01
N ASP A 127 7.87 17.28 -0.11
CA ASP A 127 8.40 16.87 1.19
C ASP A 127 7.78 15.54 1.66
N ALA A 128 8.43 14.90 2.63
CA ALA A 128 7.92 13.73 3.33
C ALA A 128 8.49 13.65 4.75
N LYS A 129 7.65 13.33 5.73
CA LYS A 129 8.06 13.24 7.14
C LYS A 129 7.35 12.11 7.88
N PRO A 130 7.99 11.50 8.91
CA PRO A 130 7.35 10.53 9.76
C PRO A 130 6.39 11.23 10.73
N LEU A 131 5.25 10.58 10.99
CA LEU A 131 4.35 10.87 12.09
C LEU A 131 4.31 9.64 13.03
N LYS A 132 3.60 9.74 14.18
CA LYS A 132 3.64 8.69 15.23
C LYS A 132 3.40 7.27 14.74
N SER A 133 2.58 7.08 13.70
CA SER A 133 2.15 5.75 13.25
C SER A 133 1.98 5.61 11.73
N TYR A 134 2.36 6.62 10.97
CA TYR A 134 2.28 6.69 9.51
C TYR A 134 3.23 7.78 8.99
N TYR A 135 3.25 8.00 7.69
CA TYR A 135 4.05 9.04 7.05
C TYR A 135 3.15 10.07 6.39
N GLU A 136 3.51 11.33 6.48
CA GLU A 136 2.90 12.41 5.71
C GLU A 136 3.82 12.73 4.54
N VAL A 137 3.29 12.66 3.33
CA VAL A 137 3.94 13.12 2.11
C VAL A 137 3.22 14.37 1.65
N ILE A 138 3.96 15.40 1.30
CA ILE A 138 3.43 16.70 0.89
C ILE A 138 3.71 16.87 -0.60
N SER A 139 2.70 17.28 -1.35
CA SER A 139 2.83 17.68 -2.74
C SER A 139 2.13 19.00 -2.97
N VAL A 140 2.58 19.73 -3.99
CA VAL A 140 2.00 20.99 -4.43
C VAL A 140 1.29 20.75 -5.77
N ALA A 141 0.02 21.11 -5.82
CA ALA A 141 -0.72 21.17 -7.06
C ALA A 141 -0.64 22.57 -7.64
N LYS A 142 -0.37 22.65 -8.93
CA LYS A 142 -0.31 23.89 -9.72
C LYS A 142 -1.36 23.80 -10.82
N LEU A 143 -2.43 24.57 -10.72
CA LEU A 143 -3.48 24.65 -11.74
C LEU A 143 -3.32 25.89 -12.59
N LYS A 144 -3.78 25.82 -13.84
CA LYS A 144 -3.72 26.97 -14.73
C LYS A 144 -4.69 28.06 -14.26
N GLY A 145 -4.15 29.22 -13.88
CA GLY A 145 -4.95 30.37 -13.44
C GLY A 145 -5.32 30.38 -11.97
N GLU A 146 -4.84 29.42 -11.17
CA GLU A 146 -5.05 29.36 -9.73
C GLU A 146 -3.73 29.46 -8.96
N ALA A 147 -3.79 29.86 -7.70
CA ALA A 147 -2.64 29.79 -6.81
C ALA A 147 -2.29 28.33 -6.50
N PRO A 148 -1.00 27.98 -6.39
CA PRO A 148 -0.60 26.64 -5.97
C PRO A 148 -1.15 26.31 -4.59
N PHE A 149 -1.53 25.03 -4.36
CA PHE A 149 -2.05 24.57 -3.08
C PHE A 149 -1.47 23.23 -2.67
N ASP A 150 -1.47 22.96 -1.37
CA ASP A 150 -0.90 21.75 -0.77
C ASP A 150 -1.87 20.58 -0.81
N LEU A 151 -1.32 19.41 -1.15
CA LEU A 151 -1.90 18.09 -0.97
C LEU A 151 -1.08 17.33 0.07
N ARG A 152 -1.70 16.84 1.14
CA ARG A 152 -1.03 16.05 2.18
C ARG A 152 -1.56 14.64 2.16
N TRP A 153 -0.68 13.68 1.93
CA TRP A 153 -0.98 12.26 1.82
C TRP A 153 -0.56 11.55 3.10
N HIS A 154 -1.47 10.84 3.74
CA HIS A 154 -1.13 9.97 4.85
C HIS A 154 -0.92 8.55 4.35
N VAL A 155 0.30 8.03 4.54
CA VAL A 155 0.78 6.76 3.98
C VAL A 155 1.11 5.78 5.09
N SER A 156 0.69 4.52 4.94
CA SER A 156 0.95 3.43 5.88
C SER A 156 1.01 2.09 5.16
N ASP A 157 1.63 1.10 5.78
CA ASP A 157 1.67 -0.30 5.36
C ASP A 157 0.82 -1.22 6.24
N LYS A 158 0.06 -0.68 7.19
CA LYS A 158 -0.72 -1.43 8.19
C LYS A 158 -1.78 -2.36 7.60
N SER A 159 -2.22 -2.11 6.38
CA SER A 159 -3.16 -2.99 5.66
C SER A 159 -2.49 -4.15 4.92
N GLY A 160 -1.16 -4.36 5.12
CA GLY A 160 -0.37 -5.40 4.47
C GLY A 160 0.29 -4.96 3.17
N SER A 161 0.06 -3.73 2.73
CA SER A 161 0.72 -3.12 1.58
C SER A 161 0.83 -1.61 1.76
N LEU A 162 1.86 -1.03 1.13
CA LEU A 162 2.08 0.41 1.19
C LEU A 162 0.99 1.15 0.41
N LYS A 163 0.18 1.92 1.13
CA LYS A 163 -0.99 2.64 0.60
C LYS A 163 -1.14 4.00 1.28
N PHE A 164 -1.71 4.97 0.57
CA PHE A 164 -2.25 6.13 1.26
C PHE A 164 -3.68 5.83 1.74
N PHE A 165 -4.01 6.34 2.91
CA PHE A 165 -5.33 6.13 3.53
C PHE A 165 -6.07 7.45 3.83
N ASN A 166 -5.44 8.57 3.51
CA ASN A 166 -6.04 9.90 3.66
C ASN A 166 -5.35 10.90 2.72
N ILE A 167 -6.10 11.89 2.27
CA ILE A 167 -5.62 13.07 1.55
C ILE A 167 -6.27 14.30 2.16
N ILE A 168 -5.46 15.30 2.49
CA ILE A 168 -5.92 16.60 2.95
C ILE A 168 -5.59 17.61 1.84
N ILE A 169 -6.60 18.34 1.39
CA ILE A 169 -6.49 19.34 0.32
C ILE A 169 -6.76 20.70 0.96
N GLU A 170 -5.80 21.62 0.92
CA GLU A 170 -5.91 22.95 1.56
C GLU A 170 -6.38 22.88 3.01
N GLY A 171 -5.93 21.88 3.78
CA GLY A 171 -6.33 21.69 5.16
C GLY A 171 -7.69 21.01 5.38
N VAL A 172 -8.41 20.65 4.31
CA VAL A 172 -9.71 19.95 4.36
C VAL A 172 -9.53 18.47 4.01
N ASN A 173 -10.12 17.61 4.84
CA ASN A 173 -10.08 16.14 4.67
C ASN A 173 -11.36 15.64 4.01
#